data_0d9638e4677bbc5c13b4de8c8d04627f
#
_entry.id   0d9638e4677bbc5c13b4de8c8d04627f
#
_cell.length_a   1.000
_cell.length_b   1.000
_cell.length_c   1.000
_cell.angle_alpha   90.00
_cell.angle_beta   90.00
_cell.angle_gamma   90.00
#
_symmetry.space_group_name_H-M   'P 1'
#
loop_
_entity.id
_entity.type
_entity.pdbx_description
1 polymer ?
#
loop_
_entity_poly.entity_id
_entity_poly.type
_entity_poly.pdbx_seq_one_letter_code
_entity_poly.pdbx_strand_id
1 'polypeptide(L)'
;MKKILIISYYWPPAGGSGVQRWLNFSRYLAELGWDITIIAPENPSYPLIDNTIANSISPLVKIIKVPIFEPTRVLNVSKKRNRDHLDSSSSLKKLILWIRANLFFPDSRMFWIKKATKIASSYVVQNDVDCVITTAPPFSTHLIGYH
;
A
#
# COMPACT_ATOMS: atom_id res chain seq x y z
N MET A 1 6.85 10.37 24.91
CA MET A 1 5.72 10.13 23.99
C MET A 1 6.09 8.95 23.11
N LYS A 2 5.29 7.89 23.06
CA LYS A 2 5.61 6.72 22.23
C LYS A 2 5.42 7.03 20.75
N LYS A 3 6.34 6.56 19.93
CA LYS A 3 6.35 6.80 18.47
C LYS A 3 6.11 5.49 17.73
N ILE A 4 5.12 5.47 16.89
CA ILE A 4 4.75 4.29 16.09
C ILE A 4 4.85 4.61 14.60
N LEU A 5 5.52 3.74 13.87
CA LEU A 5 5.52 3.73 12.41
C LEU A 5 4.61 2.62 11.92
N ILE A 6 3.60 2.96 11.13
CA ILE A 6 2.69 1.99 10.51
C ILE A 6 2.95 1.96 9.01
N ILE A 7 3.23 0.78 8.46
CA ILE A 7 3.44 0.57 7.03
C ILE A 7 2.19 -0.09 6.48
N SER A 8 1.44 0.63 5.66
CA SER A 8 0.17 0.17 5.10
C SER A 8 0.07 0.47 3.62
N TYR A 9 -0.20 -0.55 2.80
CA TYR A 9 -0.49 -0.35 1.39
C TYR A 9 -1.87 0.27 1.19
N TYR A 10 -2.88 -0.26 1.88
CA TYR A 10 -4.24 0.26 1.80
C TYR A 10 -4.43 1.41 2.80
N TRP A 11 -4.40 2.62 2.29
CA TRP A 11 -4.60 3.87 3.03
C TRP A 11 -5.55 4.79 2.24
N PRO A 12 -6.31 5.69 2.85
CA PRO A 12 -7.19 6.59 2.11
C PRO A 12 -6.48 7.27 0.92
N PRO A 13 -7.13 7.36 -0.25
CA PRO A 13 -8.56 7.13 -0.54
C PRO A 13 -8.97 5.68 -0.88
N ALA A 14 -8.19 4.66 -0.51
CA ALA A 14 -8.65 3.29 -0.65
C ALA A 14 -9.91 3.05 0.18
N GLY A 15 -10.89 2.34 -0.39
CA GLY A 15 -12.10 1.91 0.32
C GLY A 15 -11.96 0.53 0.96
N GLY A 16 -12.91 0.21 1.81
CA GLY A 16 -13.04 -1.11 2.42
C GLY A 16 -12.69 -1.19 3.91
N SER A 17 -13.08 -2.30 4.55
CA SER A 17 -12.98 -2.49 6.00
C SER A 17 -11.55 -2.47 6.53
N GLY A 18 -10.59 -2.97 5.73
CA GLY A 18 -9.18 -2.96 6.11
C GLY A 18 -8.59 -1.57 6.29
N VAL A 19 -9.02 -0.61 5.45
CA VAL A 19 -8.61 0.80 5.53
C VAL A 19 -9.22 1.45 6.77
N GLN A 20 -10.51 1.26 7.01
CA GLN A 20 -11.21 1.85 8.16
C GLN A 20 -10.60 1.42 9.49
N ARG A 21 -10.16 0.17 9.60
CA ARG A 21 -9.49 -0.32 10.81
C ARG A 21 -8.25 0.51 11.15
N TRP A 22 -7.35 0.66 10.19
CA TRP A 22 -6.08 1.35 10.43
C TRP A 22 -6.25 2.86 10.54
N LEU A 23 -7.21 3.43 9.80
CA LEU A 23 -7.58 4.83 9.92
C LEU A 23 -8.07 5.17 11.33
N ASN A 24 -9.02 4.38 11.85
CA ASN A 24 -9.55 4.61 13.20
C ASN A 24 -8.51 4.28 14.28
N PHE A 25 -7.74 3.19 14.11
CA PHE A 25 -6.72 2.80 15.07
C PHE A 25 -5.63 3.88 15.21
N SER A 26 -5.13 4.40 14.09
CA SER A 26 -4.13 5.47 14.09
C SER A 26 -4.68 6.76 14.72
N ARG A 27 -5.95 7.10 14.45
CA ARG A 27 -6.62 8.26 15.05
C ARG A 27 -6.70 8.12 16.57
N TYR A 28 -7.22 6.99 17.08
CA TYR A 28 -7.36 6.80 18.53
C TYR A 28 -6.02 6.78 19.26
N LEU A 29 -5.00 6.17 18.67
CA LEU A 29 -3.65 6.21 19.26
C LEU A 29 -3.08 7.63 19.30
N ALA A 30 -3.31 8.43 18.25
CA ALA A 30 -2.89 9.83 18.23
C ALA A 30 -3.65 10.68 19.27
N GLU A 31 -4.96 10.45 19.45
CA GLU A 31 -5.77 11.07 20.49
C GLU A 31 -5.29 10.69 21.91
N LEU A 32 -4.74 9.51 22.09
CA LEU A 32 -4.08 9.06 23.32
C LEU A 32 -2.67 9.64 23.54
N GLY A 33 -2.24 10.54 22.67
CA GLY A 33 -0.96 11.23 22.78
C GLY A 33 0.24 10.47 22.22
N TRP A 34 0.03 9.49 21.33
CA TRP A 34 1.11 8.79 20.63
C TRP A 34 1.45 9.52 19.31
N ASP A 35 2.74 9.57 18.97
CA ASP A 35 3.19 10.11 17.68
C ASP A 35 3.08 9.04 16.60
N ILE A 36 2.10 9.18 15.72
CA ILE A 36 1.79 8.18 14.70
C ILE A 36 2.24 8.65 13.34
N THR A 37 3.06 7.84 12.68
CA THR A 37 3.46 8.07 11.29
C THR A 37 3.06 6.88 10.42
N ILE A 38 2.44 7.17 9.29
CA ILE A 38 2.02 6.18 8.30
C ILE A 38 2.94 6.26 7.07
N ILE A 39 3.49 5.13 6.66
CA ILE A 39 4.07 4.98 5.31
C ILE A 39 3.05 4.30 4.41
N ALA A 40 2.65 4.99 3.35
CA ALA A 40 1.69 4.51 2.37
C ALA A 40 2.19 4.75 0.94
N PRO A 41 1.75 3.97 -0.06
CA PRO A 41 2.14 4.22 -1.45
C PRO A 41 1.54 5.52 -1.99
N GLU A 42 2.28 6.16 -2.88
CA GLU A 42 1.81 7.31 -3.64
C GLU A 42 1.13 6.85 -4.93
N ASN A 43 -0.11 7.29 -5.15
CA ASN A 43 -0.90 7.00 -6.34
C ASN A 43 -1.00 5.49 -6.70
N PRO A 44 -1.29 4.60 -5.77
CA PRO A 44 -1.44 3.17 -6.06
C PRO A 44 -2.73 2.87 -6.82
N SER A 45 -2.78 1.70 -7.44
CA SER A 45 -3.99 1.20 -8.11
C SER A 45 -4.88 0.45 -7.11
N TYR A 46 -5.78 1.16 -6.47
CA TYR A 46 -6.73 0.54 -5.56
C TYR A 46 -7.93 -0.08 -6.31
N PRO A 47 -8.40 -1.25 -5.90
CA PRO A 47 -9.58 -1.88 -6.51
C PRO A 47 -10.88 -1.13 -6.18
N LEU A 48 -10.91 -0.48 -5.02
CA LEU A 48 -12.02 0.34 -4.54
C LEU A 48 -11.48 1.67 -4.05
N ILE A 49 -12.06 2.77 -4.52
CA ILE A 49 -11.73 4.13 -4.09
C ILE A 49 -12.95 4.72 -3.39
N ASP A 50 -12.72 5.29 -2.22
CA ASP A 50 -13.71 6.02 -1.44
C ASP A 50 -13.11 7.34 -0.97
N ASN A 51 -13.45 8.41 -1.67
CA ASN A 51 -12.93 9.74 -1.37
C ASN A 51 -13.52 10.32 -0.07
N THR A 52 -14.65 9.79 0.41
CA THR A 52 -15.26 10.29 1.65
C THR A 52 -14.41 9.96 2.88
N ILE A 53 -13.73 8.82 2.86
CA ILE A 53 -12.84 8.36 3.93
C ILE A 53 -11.61 9.26 4.07
N ALA A 54 -11.18 9.91 2.98
CA ALA A 54 -10.01 10.79 3.03
C ALA A 54 -10.19 11.98 4.00
N ASN A 55 -11.42 12.46 4.15
CA ASN A 55 -11.76 13.54 5.09
C ASN A 55 -11.72 13.11 6.57
N SER A 56 -11.67 11.79 6.83
CA SER A 56 -11.64 11.22 8.18
C SER A 56 -10.20 11.02 8.69
N ILE A 57 -9.20 11.40 7.94
CA ILE A 57 -7.80 11.32 8.38
C ILE A 57 -7.58 12.36 9.49
N SER A 58 -7.10 11.91 10.64
CA SER A 58 -6.78 12.81 11.75
C SER A 58 -5.58 13.71 11.38
N PRO A 59 -5.64 15.01 11.63
CA PRO A 59 -4.52 15.92 11.41
C PRO A 59 -3.31 15.63 12.31
N LEU A 60 -3.50 14.84 13.37
CA LEU A 60 -2.44 14.41 14.28
C LEU A 60 -1.59 13.27 13.71
N VAL A 61 -2.03 12.61 12.63
CA VAL A 61 -1.35 11.49 12.00
C VAL A 61 -0.47 11.99 10.86
N LYS A 62 0.82 11.74 10.93
CA LYS A 62 1.78 12.07 9.85
C LYS A 62 1.71 11.01 8.76
N ILE A 63 1.78 11.43 7.48
CA ILE A 63 1.72 10.52 6.34
C ILE A 63 2.90 10.75 5.43
N ILE A 64 3.67 9.70 5.18
CA ILE A 64 4.78 9.67 4.21
C ILE A 64 4.32 8.87 3.00
N LYS A 65 4.18 9.54 1.86
CA LYS A 65 3.84 8.90 0.59
C LYS A 65 5.09 8.43 -0.13
N VAL A 66 5.11 7.16 -0.54
CA VAL A 66 6.24 6.54 -1.23
C VAL A 66 5.85 6.18 -2.66
N PRO A 67 6.58 6.68 -3.68
CA PRO A 67 6.29 6.33 -5.05
C PRO A 67 6.32 4.83 -5.29
N ILE A 68 5.26 4.32 -5.93
CA ILE A 68 5.12 2.90 -6.28
C ILE A 68 5.05 2.73 -7.79
N PHE A 69 5.74 1.68 -8.29
CA PHE A 69 5.58 1.20 -9.64
C PHE A 69 4.73 -0.08 -9.64
N GLU A 70 3.61 -0.05 -10.36
CA GLU A 70 2.68 -1.18 -10.48
C GLU A 70 2.54 -1.60 -11.95
N PRO A 71 3.27 -2.63 -12.41
CA PRO A 71 3.18 -3.12 -13.79
C PRO A 71 1.76 -3.52 -14.20
N THR A 72 0.97 -4.01 -13.25
CA THR A 72 -0.43 -4.39 -13.47
C THR A 72 -1.33 -3.23 -13.88
N ARG A 73 -0.95 -1.99 -13.55
CA ARG A 73 -1.68 -0.79 -13.97
C ARG A 73 -1.59 -0.59 -15.48
N VAL A 74 -0.41 -0.80 -16.05
CA VAL A 74 -0.17 -0.70 -17.49
C VAL A 74 -0.98 -1.77 -18.24
N LEU A 75 -1.00 -3.00 -17.70
CA LEU A 75 -1.76 -4.11 -18.29
C LEU A 75 -3.29 -3.92 -18.20
N ASN A 76 -3.79 -3.28 -17.13
CA ASN A 76 -5.22 -3.01 -16.95
C ASN A 76 -5.73 -1.86 -17.83
N VAL A 77 -4.90 -0.88 -18.15
CA VAL A 77 -5.25 0.19 -19.11
C VAL A 77 -5.50 -0.40 -20.49
N SER A 78 -4.68 -1.35 -20.92
CA SER A 78 -4.89 -2.08 -22.18
C SER A 78 -6.20 -2.88 -22.19
N LYS A 79 -6.63 -3.41 -21.05
CA LYS A 79 -7.86 -4.22 -20.92
C LYS A 79 -9.14 -3.38 -21.01
N LYS A 80 -9.11 -2.11 -20.57
CA LYS A 80 -10.26 -1.18 -20.66
C LYS A 80 -10.47 -0.68 -22.08
N ARG A 81 -9.40 -0.63 -22.90
CA ARG A 81 -9.44 -0.15 -24.29
C ARG A 81 -9.87 -1.22 -25.30
N ASN A 82 -9.79 -2.52 -24.96
CA ASN A 82 -10.05 -3.65 -25.88
C ASN A 82 -11.21 -4.54 -25.42
N ARG A 83 -12.25 -3.99 -24.76
CA ARG A 83 -13.40 -4.81 -24.33
C ARG A 83 -14.29 -5.30 -25.48
N ASP A 84 -14.20 -4.72 -26.65
CA ASP A 84 -15.16 -5.00 -27.73
C ASP A 84 -14.72 -6.09 -28.73
N HIS A 85 -13.48 -6.57 -28.73
CA HIS A 85 -13.01 -7.54 -29.72
C HIS A 85 -11.88 -8.47 -29.28
N LEU A 86 -12.02 -9.25 -28.19
CA LEU A 86 -11.03 -10.28 -27.95
C LEU A 86 -11.66 -11.57 -27.40
N ASP A 87 -11.84 -12.50 -28.34
CA ASP A 87 -12.17 -13.91 -28.05
C ASP A 87 -11.21 -14.53 -27.04
N SER A 88 -11.77 -15.36 -26.16
CA SER A 88 -11.21 -15.79 -24.90
C SER A 88 -10.11 -16.85 -24.93
N SER A 89 -9.50 -17.15 -26.08
CA SER A 89 -8.59 -18.31 -26.23
C SER A 89 -7.14 -17.99 -26.56
N SER A 90 -6.66 -16.73 -26.40
CA SER A 90 -5.30 -16.45 -26.83
C SER A 90 -4.26 -16.97 -25.81
N SER A 91 -3.30 -17.73 -26.30
CA SER A 91 -2.09 -18.21 -25.58
C SER A 91 -1.36 -17.07 -24.84
N LEU A 92 -1.49 -15.84 -25.34
CA LEU A 92 -0.97 -14.63 -24.73
C LEU A 92 -1.59 -14.32 -23.37
N LYS A 93 -2.90 -14.56 -23.17
CA LYS A 93 -3.56 -14.40 -21.87
C LYS A 93 -3.03 -15.40 -20.85
N LYS A 94 -2.85 -16.67 -21.27
CA LYS A 94 -2.26 -17.72 -20.41
C LYS A 94 -0.83 -17.36 -20.02
N LEU A 95 -0.03 -16.84 -20.93
CA LEU A 95 1.34 -16.39 -20.68
C LEU A 95 1.35 -15.20 -19.68
N ILE A 96 0.50 -14.20 -19.85
CA ILE A 96 0.40 -13.05 -18.93
C ILE A 96 -0.03 -13.51 -17.53
N LEU A 97 -0.99 -14.43 -17.44
CA LEU A 97 -1.41 -14.99 -16.16
C LEU A 97 -0.30 -15.82 -15.51
N TRP A 98 0.44 -16.60 -16.30
CA TRP A 98 1.57 -17.37 -15.83
C TRP A 98 2.71 -16.46 -15.32
N ILE A 99 3.07 -15.41 -16.06
CA ILE A 99 4.04 -14.39 -15.64
C ILE A 99 3.59 -13.73 -14.34
N ARG A 100 2.31 -13.36 -14.25
CA ARG A 100 1.75 -12.75 -13.05
C ARG A 100 1.81 -13.66 -11.83
N ALA A 101 1.58 -14.97 -12.01
CA ALA A 101 1.60 -15.95 -10.94
C ALA A 101 3.00 -16.33 -10.49
N ASN A 102 3.99 -16.31 -11.41
CA ASN A 102 5.32 -16.89 -11.15
C ASN A 102 6.43 -15.84 -10.98
N LEU A 103 6.27 -14.64 -11.56
CA LEU A 103 7.33 -13.63 -11.54
C LEU A 103 7.17 -12.58 -10.42
N PHE A 104 5.97 -12.43 -9.85
CA PHE A 104 5.70 -11.45 -8.81
C PHE A 104 5.59 -12.12 -7.43
N PHE A 105 6.74 -12.38 -6.83
CA PHE A 105 6.80 -12.92 -5.47
C PHE A 105 7.27 -11.84 -4.47
N PRO A 106 6.58 -11.66 -3.34
CA PRO A 106 5.36 -12.35 -2.86
C PRO A 106 4.06 -11.85 -3.52
N ASP A 107 4.08 -10.66 -4.13
CA ASP A 107 2.93 -10.07 -4.81
C ASP A 107 3.36 -8.98 -5.82
N SER A 108 2.41 -8.47 -6.62
CA SER A 108 2.68 -7.47 -7.67
C SER A 108 3.07 -6.07 -7.15
N ARG A 109 3.11 -5.85 -5.84
CA ARG A 109 3.51 -4.60 -5.18
C ARG A 109 4.97 -4.64 -4.71
N MET A 110 5.70 -5.71 -5.01
CA MET A 110 7.11 -5.88 -4.62
C MET A 110 8.02 -4.70 -5.03
N PHE A 111 7.68 -3.98 -6.08
CA PHE A 111 8.52 -2.88 -6.59
C PHE A 111 8.61 -1.66 -5.67
N TRP A 112 7.72 -1.53 -4.70
CA TRP A 112 7.82 -0.44 -3.73
C TRP A 112 8.66 -0.81 -2.50
N ILE A 113 8.91 -2.12 -2.25
CA ILE A 113 9.64 -2.63 -1.09
C ILE A 113 10.94 -1.86 -0.91
N LYS A 114 11.82 -1.84 -1.92
CA LYS A 114 13.14 -1.23 -1.82
C LYS A 114 13.10 0.25 -1.42
N LYS A 115 12.19 1.03 -2.02
CA LYS A 115 12.05 2.46 -1.69
C LYS A 115 11.42 2.65 -0.33
N ALA A 116 10.38 1.90 0.00
CA ALA A 116 9.69 2.00 1.27
C ALA A 116 10.58 1.55 2.43
N THR A 117 11.35 0.46 2.27
CA THR A 117 12.35 0.02 3.27
C THR A 117 13.37 1.12 3.54
N LYS A 118 13.96 1.71 2.49
CA LYS A 118 14.94 2.79 2.67
C LYS A 118 14.38 3.97 3.46
N ILE A 119 13.14 4.38 3.16
CA ILE A 119 12.47 5.48 3.85
C ILE A 119 12.12 5.07 5.28
N ALA A 120 11.57 3.86 5.48
CA ALA A 120 11.20 3.35 6.79
C ALA A 120 12.41 3.24 7.72
N SER A 121 13.50 2.62 7.27
CA SER A 121 14.74 2.46 8.06
C SER A 121 15.36 3.81 8.42
N SER A 122 15.43 4.76 7.46
CA SER A 122 15.90 6.11 7.74
C SER A 122 15.01 6.82 8.77
N TYR A 123 13.69 6.67 8.65
CA TYR A 123 12.74 7.29 9.56
C TYR A 123 12.85 6.73 10.98
N VAL A 124 12.96 5.41 11.10
CA VAL A 124 13.11 4.71 12.40
C VAL A 124 14.33 5.23 13.15
N VAL A 125 15.49 5.29 12.47
CA VAL A 125 16.75 5.76 13.09
C VAL A 125 16.70 7.24 13.46
N GLN A 126 16.15 8.09 12.58
CA GLN A 126 16.15 9.54 12.80
C GLN A 126 15.14 10.00 13.86
N ASN A 127 14.10 9.22 14.11
CA ASN A 127 13.01 9.62 15.00
C ASN A 127 12.88 8.78 16.27
N ASP A 128 13.79 7.82 16.52
CA ASP A 128 13.73 6.91 17.68
C ASP A 128 12.35 6.26 17.80
N VAL A 129 11.95 5.52 16.78
CA VAL A 129 10.63 4.86 16.71
C VAL A 129 10.60 3.69 17.69
N ASP A 130 9.60 3.65 18.57
CA ASP A 130 9.44 2.58 19.57
C ASP A 130 8.86 1.29 18.98
N CYS A 131 8.02 1.42 17.94
CA CYS A 131 7.33 0.27 17.36
C CYS A 131 7.06 0.46 15.87
N VAL A 132 7.29 -0.60 15.09
CA VAL A 132 6.93 -0.66 13.67
C VAL A 132 5.82 -1.69 13.48
N ILE A 133 4.72 -1.28 12.87
CA ILE A 133 3.57 -2.12 12.56
C ILE A 133 3.43 -2.24 11.05
N THR A 134 3.33 -3.47 10.55
CA THR A 134 3.06 -3.75 9.13
C THR A 134 1.70 -4.38 8.95
N THR A 135 1.02 -4.03 7.87
CA THR A 135 -0.34 -4.52 7.60
C THR A 135 -0.41 -5.32 6.31
N ALA A 136 -1.15 -6.41 6.32
CA ALA A 136 -1.43 -7.22 5.12
C ALA A 136 -2.94 -7.20 4.78
N PRO A 137 -3.34 -7.53 3.54
CA PRO A 137 -2.52 -7.59 2.33
C PRO A 137 -2.07 -6.22 1.85
N PRO A 138 -1.06 -6.08 0.99
CA PRO A 138 -0.23 -7.11 0.37
C PRO A 138 0.88 -7.61 1.30
N PHE A 139 1.39 -8.83 1.06
CA PHE A 139 2.45 -9.42 1.89
C PHE A 139 3.80 -8.71 1.74
N SER A 140 4.02 -8.01 0.64
CA SER A 140 5.20 -7.16 0.43
C SER A 140 5.41 -6.11 1.52
N THR A 141 4.35 -5.66 2.21
CA THR A 141 4.47 -4.74 3.35
C THR A 141 5.22 -5.34 4.53
N HIS A 142 5.08 -6.64 4.77
CA HIS A 142 5.82 -7.30 5.86
C HIS A 142 7.32 -7.36 5.58
N LEU A 143 7.72 -7.49 4.31
CA LEU A 143 9.14 -7.45 3.95
C LEU A 143 9.77 -6.07 4.19
N ILE A 144 8.98 -5.00 4.06
CA ILE A 144 9.46 -3.64 4.36
C ILE A 144 9.78 -3.50 5.86
N GLY A 145 8.94 -4.06 6.72
CA GLY A 145 9.15 -3.99 8.17
C GLY A 145 10.16 -5.01 8.71
N TYR A 146 10.53 -6.02 7.91
CA TYR A 146 11.54 -7.00 8.30
C TYR A 146 12.98 -6.49 8.11
N HIS A 147 13.21 -5.64 7.13
CA HIS A 147 14.51 -5.04 6.80
C HIS A 147 14.72 -3.70 7.50
#